data_7a77a0db8fd8c4ba051eaf4ddaad546e
#
_entry.id   7a77a0db8fd8c4ba051eaf4ddaad546e
#
_cell.length_a   1.000
_cell.length_b   1.000
_cell.length_c   1.000
_cell.angle_alpha   90.00
_cell.angle_beta   90.00
_cell.angle_gamma   90.00
#
_symmetry.space_group_name_H-M   'P 1'
#
loop_
_entity.id
_entity.type
_entity.pdbx_description
1 polymer ?
#
loop_
_entity_poly.entity_id
_entity_poly.type
_entity_poly.pdbx_seq_one_letter_code
_entity_poly.pdbx_strand_id
1 'polypeptide(L)'
;MHKKYECLKSKSTFYTQDMVSNARNNAVKFDWAKKMKDDALQRADAYLKQGVQTLWSLITSQSIPRSIDVCNLGCPVCGTKIFKEFGNFSWKSDVFESPWKISCPSCNSIFPSNDFEAYYKSGLGKNGFFEPDKADPTLLKNELYPDKPEDWCVDDGYGWVDENNRHWKFIAYYNHMALWSLDRNTEGNIIKALNAFSDAYIYTGLEKYAQAGLIMLDRIADVYPFMDLSVYKDSDGYFNSHGHTGQGKIAGSISETFVIKPILTAYDALFPALTKVNIIPFLKEKSKHYSMENPKDAIDAIQYNIEKGIVEEVFTAVKNAKIRGNTGMHQSSLALAALIIDNEELAKEWME
;
A
#
# COMPACT_ATOMS: atom_id res chain seq x y z
N MET A 1 -15.25 20.59 -27.46
CA MET A 1 -14.39 19.44 -27.20
C MET A 1 -15.03 18.67 -26.04
N HIS A 2 -15.54 17.46 -26.24
CA HIS A 2 -15.94 16.64 -25.12
C HIS A 2 -14.68 16.29 -24.32
N LYS A 3 -14.64 16.61 -23.01
CA LYS A 3 -13.59 16.14 -22.12
C LYS A 3 -13.60 14.62 -22.17
N LYS A 4 -12.47 14.01 -22.48
CA LYS A 4 -12.31 12.55 -22.54
C LYS A 4 -12.48 11.91 -21.15
N TYR A 5 -12.18 12.68 -20.10
CA TYR A 5 -12.27 12.27 -18.70
C TYR A 5 -13.14 13.28 -17.94
N GLU A 6 -14.11 12.79 -17.20
CA GLU A 6 -14.96 13.58 -16.33
C GLU A 6 -14.41 13.51 -14.89
N CYS A 7 -13.62 14.53 -14.55
CA CYS A 7 -13.08 14.69 -13.20
C CYS A 7 -14.05 15.50 -12.34
N LEU A 8 -14.25 15.07 -11.11
CA LEU A 8 -15.25 15.59 -10.19
C LEU A 8 -14.67 16.59 -9.18
N LYS A 9 -13.53 16.25 -8.58
CA LYS A 9 -12.89 17.08 -7.56
C LYS A 9 -12.30 18.34 -8.16
N SER A 10 -12.60 19.48 -7.53
CA SER A 10 -12.10 20.79 -7.94
C SER A 10 -11.17 21.46 -6.91
N LYS A 11 -11.25 21.06 -5.64
CA LYS A 11 -10.48 21.62 -4.52
C LYS A 11 -10.28 20.62 -3.39
N SER A 12 -9.34 20.91 -2.48
CA SER A 12 -9.27 20.20 -1.21
C SER A 12 -10.46 20.56 -0.32
N THR A 13 -11.09 19.55 0.26
CA THR A 13 -12.31 19.68 1.06
C THR A 13 -12.12 19.28 2.51
N PHE A 14 -11.19 18.33 2.76
CA PHE A 14 -10.80 17.92 4.12
C PHE A 14 -9.71 18.86 4.67
N TYR A 15 -8.63 19.09 3.93
CA TYR A 15 -7.58 20.05 4.29
C TYR A 15 -7.91 21.43 3.67
N THR A 16 -8.72 22.21 4.36
CA THR A 16 -9.10 23.55 3.88
C THR A 16 -7.91 24.50 3.80
N GLN A 17 -8.01 25.54 2.96
CA GLN A 17 -7.00 26.57 2.83
C GLN A 17 -6.62 27.20 4.18
N ASP A 18 -7.62 27.43 5.04
CA ASP A 18 -7.40 28.02 6.36
C ASP A 18 -6.63 27.07 7.29
N MET A 19 -6.96 25.77 7.28
CA MET A 19 -6.20 24.76 8.04
C MET A 19 -4.75 24.72 7.63
N VAL A 20 -4.47 24.69 6.33
CA VAL A 20 -3.11 24.66 5.78
C VAL A 20 -2.35 25.95 6.13
N SER A 21 -3.01 27.12 5.99
CA SER A 21 -2.42 28.42 6.35
C SER A 21 -2.09 28.50 7.83
N ASN A 22 -3.01 28.02 8.69
CA ASN A 22 -2.80 27.97 10.13
C ASN A 22 -1.65 27.04 10.52
N ALA A 23 -1.55 25.85 9.91
CA ALA A 23 -0.45 24.91 10.15
C ALA A 23 0.92 25.57 9.83
N ARG A 24 1.01 26.22 8.67
CA ARG A 24 2.25 26.94 8.26
C ARG A 24 2.57 28.10 9.18
N ASN A 25 1.60 28.92 9.55
CA ASN A 25 1.78 30.06 10.47
C ASN A 25 2.21 29.58 11.86
N ASN A 26 1.62 28.48 12.36
CA ASN A 26 1.98 27.90 13.65
C ASN A 26 3.42 27.35 13.63
N ALA A 27 3.84 26.72 12.52
CA ALA A 27 5.21 26.23 12.38
C ALA A 27 6.28 27.35 12.37
N VAL A 28 5.88 28.60 12.13
CA VAL A 28 6.76 29.77 12.29
C VAL A 28 6.73 30.32 13.71
N LYS A 29 5.57 30.28 14.37
CA LYS A 29 5.35 30.96 15.65
C LYS A 29 5.65 30.12 16.88
N PHE A 30 5.51 28.79 16.80
CA PHE A 30 5.55 27.91 17.95
C PHE A 30 6.55 26.75 17.76
N ASP A 31 7.41 26.52 18.75
CA ASP A 31 8.45 25.48 18.71
C ASP A 31 7.88 24.06 18.51
N TRP A 32 6.75 23.74 19.15
CA TRP A 32 6.10 22.45 18.98
C TRP A 32 5.65 22.20 17.52
N ALA A 33 5.10 23.23 16.87
CA ALA A 33 4.66 23.13 15.49
C ALA A 33 5.83 23.12 14.50
N LYS A 34 6.91 23.86 14.82
CA LYS A 34 8.18 23.79 14.08
C LYS A 34 8.74 22.37 14.15
N LYS A 35 8.78 21.76 15.33
CA LYS A 35 9.24 20.38 15.50
C LYS A 35 8.39 19.41 14.66
N MET A 36 7.06 19.51 14.69
CA MET A 36 6.18 18.67 13.85
C MET A 36 6.49 18.81 12.37
N LYS A 37 6.71 20.03 11.89
CA LYS A 37 7.14 20.28 10.51
C LYS A 37 8.49 19.62 10.22
N ASP A 38 9.49 19.82 11.07
CA ASP A 38 10.84 19.30 10.86
C ASP A 38 10.84 17.75 10.86
N ASP A 39 10.08 17.13 11.77
CA ASP A 39 9.86 15.68 11.80
C ASP A 39 9.16 15.17 10.52
N ALA A 40 8.17 15.90 10.00
CA ALA A 40 7.49 15.57 8.75
C ALA A 40 8.45 15.64 7.55
N LEU A 41 9.28 16.68 7.47
CA LEU A 41 10.29 16.82 6.43
C LEU A 41 11.34 15.71 6.48
N GLN A 42 11.83 15.37 7.66
CA GLN A 42 12.79 14.29 7.83
C GLN A 42 12.24 12.96 7.32
N ARG A 43 10.99 12.61 7.67
CA ARG A 43 10.34 11.38 7.18
C ARG A 43 10.15 11.41 5.67
N ALA A 44 9.63 12.50 5.12
CA ALA A 44 9.39 12.62 3.68
C ALA A 44 10.68 12.58 2.86
N ASP A 45 11.75 13.25 3.30
CA ASP A 45 13.04 13.23 2.62
C ASP A 45 13.69 11.84 2.66
N ALA A 46 13.47 11.04 3.70
CA ALA A 46 13.92 9.65 3.74
C ALA A 46 13.27 8.79 2.65
N TYR A 47 11.96 8.97 2.41
CA TYR A 47 11.26 8.31 1.30
C TYR A 47 11.67 8.86 -0.07
N LEU A 48 11.85 10.17 -0.23
CA LEU A 48 12.28 10.76 -1.50
C LEU A 48 13.63 10.24 -1.98
N LYS A 49 14.56 9.95 -1.07
CA LYS A 49 15.88 9.36 -1.40
C LYS A 49 15.78 8.04 -2.13
N GLN A 50 14.70 7.30 -1.96
CA GLN A 50 14.46 6.03 -2.63
C GLN A 50 14.13 6.18 -4.12
N GLY A 51 13.71 7.39 -4.54
CA GLY A 51 13.32 7.69 -5.90
C GLY A 51 11.91 7.21 -6.26
N VAL A 52 11.28 7.90 -7.20
CA VAL A 52 9.87 7.64 -7.59
C VAL A 52 9.64 6.27 -8.21
N GLN A 53 10.66 5.69 -8.85
CA GLN A 53 10.58 4.33 -9.39
C GLN A 53 10.40 3.30 -8.28
N THR A 54 11.20 3.38 -7.22
CA THR A 54 11.10 2.48 -6.06
C THR A 54 9.75 2.67 -5.36
N LEU A 55 9.34 3.93 -5.11
CA LEU A 55 8.07 4.25 -4.48
C LEU A 55 6.85 3.71 -5.26
N TRP A 56 6.87 3.81 -6.59
CA TRP A 56 5.85 3.24 -7.47
C TRP A 56 5.83 1.70 -7.34
N SER A 57 7.00 1.08 -7.30
CA SER A 57 7.15 -0.39 -7.23
C SER A 57 6.76 -0.98 -5.88
N LEU A 58 6.69 -0.18 -4.79
CA LEU A 58 6.16 -0.65 -3.49
C LEU A 58 4.70 -1.07 -3.57
N ILE A 59 3.91 -0.48 -4.47
CA ILE A 59 2.50 -0.81 -4.64
C ILE A 59 2.41 -2.08 -5.49
N THR A 60 2.34 -3.20 -4.80
CA THR A 60 2.37 -4.54 -5.38
C THR A 60 1.08 -4.89 -6.11
N SER A 61 1.17 -5.89 -7.00
CA SER A 61 0.01 -6.45 -7.67
C SER A 61 -1.00 -7.02 -6.67
N GLN A 62 -2.28 -6.90 -6.98
CA GLN A 62 -3.39 -7.46 -6.22
C GLN A 62 -3.36 -8.99 -6.11
N SER A 63 -2.68 -9.68 -7.05
CA SER A 63 -2.60 -11.15 -7.10
C SER A 63 -1.70 -11.76 -6.02
N ILE A 64 -0.83 -10.96 -5.37
CA ILE A 64 -0.01 -11.47 -4.28
C ILE A 64 -0.85 -11.59 -3.00
N PRO A 65 -0.91 -12.77 -2.36
CA PRO A 65 -1.63 -12.97 -1.12
C PRO A 65 -1.19 -12.03 0.00
N ARG A 66 -2.05 -11.84 0.99
CA ARG A 66 -1.79 -11.05 2.20
C ARG A 66 -2.19 -11.85 3.43
N SER A 67 -1.29 -11.93 4.42
CA SER A 67 -1.53 -12.62 5.68
C SER A 67 -0.88 -11.87 6.84
N ILE A 68 -1.54 -11.80 7.98
CA ILE A 68 -0.98 -11.23 9.22
C ILE A 68 -0.04 -12.20 9.94
N ASP A 69 0.04 -13.43 9.48
CA ASP A 69 0.80 -14.49 10.09
C ASP A 69 1.65 -15.23 9.04
N VAL A 70 2.90 -15.52 9.38
CA VAL A 70 3.77 -16.39 8.58
C VAL A 70 3.37 -17.85 8.76
N CYS A 71 3.28 -18.29 10.03
CA CYS A 71 2.85 -19.60 10.46
C CYS A 71 2.63 -19.57 11.98
N ASN A 72 1.59 -20.23 12.45
CA ASN A 72 1.30 -20.35 13.89
C ASN A 72 2.36 -21.14 14.69
N LEU A 73 3.30 -21.79 14.00
CA LEU A 73 4.44 -22.49 14.59
C LEU A 73 5.69 -21.62 14.74
N GLY A 74 5.61 -20.35 14.38
CA GLY A 74 6.69 -19.36 14.53
C GLY A 74 7.68 -19.36 13.37
N CYS A 75 8.94 -19.66 13.62
CA CYS A 75 10.04 -19.60 12.64
C CYS A 75 10.46 -21.03 12.21
N PRO A 76 10.75 -21.29 10.92
CA PRO A 76 11.22 -22.61 10.48
C PRO A 76 12.49 -23.09 11.18
N VAL A 77 13.34 -22.17 11.69
CA VAL A 77 14.62 -22.48 12.33
C VAL A 77 14.50 -22.61 13.86
N CYS A 78 13.87 -21.63 14.53
CA CYS A 78 13.83 -21.59 16.00
C CYS A 78 12.43 -21.84 16.60
N GLY A 79 11.44 -22.21 15.77
CA GLY A 79 10.10 -22.56 16.21
C GLY A 79 9.39 -21.41 16.91
N THR A 80 8.60 -21.75 17.95
CA THR A 80 7.80 -20.78 18.73
C THR A 80 8.64 -19.84 19.61
N LYS A 81 9.96 -19.97 19.62
CA LYS A 81 10.86 -19.07 20.36
C LYS A 81 10.64 -17.60 19.99
N ILE A 82 10.42 -17.34 18.70
CA ILE A 82 10.12 -15.99 18.20
C ILE A 82 8.92 -15.34 18.94
N PHE A 83 7.85 -16.10 19.17
CA PHE A 83 6.67 -15.58 19.86
C PHE A 83 6.91 -15.37 21.35
N LYS A 84 7.69 -16.27 21.99
CA LYS A 84 8.00 -16.16 23.42
C LYS A 84 8.86 -14.96 23.74
N GLU A 85 9.78 -14.60 22.85
CA GLU A 85 10.73 -13.50 23.06
C GLU A 85 10.22 -12.15 22.57
N PHE A 86 9.46 -12.13 21.47
CA PHE A 86 9.09 -10.91 20.77
C PHE A 86 7.57 -10.71 20.59
N GLY A 87 6.74 -11.68 20.99
CA GLY A 87 5.28 -11.63 20.84
C GLY A 87 4.81 -11.96 19.43
N ASN A 88 3.53 -11.73 19.19
CA ASN A 88 2.95 -11.88 17.86
C ASN A 88 3.39 -10.74 16.94
N PHE A 89 3.42 -10.97 15.62
CA PHE A 89 3.81 -10.00 14.60
C PHE A 89 5.25 -9.46 14.76
N SER A 90 6.16 -10.30 15.20
CA SER A 90 7.52 -9.94 15.61
C SER A 90 8.56 -9.95 14.49
N TRP A 91 8.20 -10.42 13.30
CA TRP A 91 9.10 -10.46 12.16
C TRP A 91 9.55 -9.05 11.77
N LYS A 92 10.84 -8.89 11.48
CA LYS A 92 11.40 -7.63 11.02
C LYS A 92 11.43 -7.59 9.50
N SER A 93 11.23 -6.41 8.94
CA SER A 93 11.35 -6.14 7.51
C SER A 93 11.87 -4.73 7.29
N ASP A 94 12.70 -4.56 6.27
CA ASP A 94 13.10 -3.28 5.72
C ASP A 94 12.87 -3.35 4.21
N VAL A 95 11.88 -2.60 3.72
CA VAL A 95 11.44 -2.73 2.32
C VAL A 95 12.41 -2.10 1.33
N PHE A 96 13.38 -1.31 1.79
CA PHE A 96 14.37 -0.65 0.96
C PHE A 96 15.72 -1.37 0.97
N GLU A 97 16.19 -1.75 2.15
CA GLU A 97 17.50 -2.42 2.29
C GLU A 97 17.41 -3.93 2.01
N SER A 98 16.24 -4.53 2.27
CA SER A 98 16.01 -5.97 2.08
C SER A 98 14.62 -6.22 1.48
N PRO A 99 14.38 -5.78 0.23
CA PRO A 99 13.08 -5.92 -0.41
C PRO A 99 12.64 -7.40 -0.48
N TRP A 100 11.36 -7.63 -0.22
CA TRP A 100 10.73 -8.95 -0.22
C TRP A 100 11.30 -9.96 0.78
N LYS A 101 12.02 -9.48 1.80
CA LYS A 101 12.58 -10.32 2.87
C LYS A 101 11.97 -9.96 4.22
N ILE A 102 11.80 -11.00 5.04
CA ILE A 102 11.51 -10.86 6.48
C ILE A 102 12.60 -11.60 7.27
N SER A 103 12.91 -11.13 8.46
CA SER A 103 13.90 -11.75 9.31
C SER A 103 13.33 -12.11 10.69
N CYS A 104 13.73 -13.26 11.20
CA CYS A 104 13.39 -13.68 12.55
C CYS A 104 14.26 -12.93 13.56
N PRO A 105 13.72 -12.11 14.48
CA PRO A 105 14.53 -11.38 15.45
C PRO A 105 15.18 -12.27 16.52
N SER A 106 14.74 -13.52 16.66
CA SER A 106 15.27 -14.49 17.64
C SER A 106 16.50 -15.23 17.14
N CYS A 107 16.57 -15.60 15.85
CA CYS A 107 17.67 -16.37 15.28
C CYS A 107 18.36 -15.70 14.08
N ASN A 108 17.88 -14.51 13.66
CA ASN A 108 18.36 -13.72 12.52
C ASN A 108 18.27 -14.42 11.15
N SER A 109 17.53 -15.52 11.04
CA SER A 109 17.29 -16.16 9.75
C SER A 109 16.38 -15.28 8.88
N ILE A 110 16.67 -15.25 7.57
CA ILE A 110 16.03 -14.41 6.56
C ILE A 110 15.18 -15.28 5.63
N PHE A 111 13.97 -14.83 5.29
CA PHE A 111 13.01 -15.55 4.44
C PHE A 111 12.30 -14.61 3.45
N PRO A 112 11.84 -15.15 2.31
CA PRO A 112 12.09 -16.49 1.78
C PRO A 112 13.55 -16.69 1.40
N SER A 113 13.93 -17.95 1.12
CA SER A 113 15.31 -18.31 0.74
C SER A 113 15.67 -17.96 -0.71
N ASN A 114 14.68 -17.83 -1.59
CA ASN A 114 14.84 -17.46 -3.00
C ASN A 114 14.84 -15.94 -3.23
N ASP A 115 15.29 -15.48 -4.39
CA ASP A 115 15.12 -14.11 -4.86
C ASP A 115 13.69 -13.88 -5.38
N PHE A 116 12.76 -13.59 -4.46
CA PHE A 116 11.38 -13.31 -4.85
C PHE A 116 11.25 -11.99 -5.63
N GLU A 117 12.11 -11.01 -5.41
CA GLU A 117 12.05 -9.75 -6.15
C GLU A 117 12.27 -9.97 -7.65
N ALA A 118 13.31 -10.74 -8.01
CA ALA A 118 13.58 -11.09 -9.39
C ALA A 118 12.44 -11.92 -9.99
N TYR A 119 11.93 -12.91 -9.25
CA TYR A 119 10.79 -13.72 -9.66
C TYR A 119 9.54 -12.87 -9.93
N TYR A 120 9.16 -11.98 -9.01
CA TYR A 120 8.04 -11.07 -9.17
C TYR A 120 8.20 -10.16 -10.41
N LYS A 121 9.38 -9.56 -10.57
CA LYS A 121 9.67 -8.68 -11.72
C LYS A 121 9.58 -9.43 -13.05
N SER A 122 10.01 -10.69 -13.11
CA SER A 122 9.97 -11.50 -14.32
C SER A 122 8.53 -11.81 -14.76
N GLY A 123 7.57 -11.86 -13.84
CA GLY A 123 6.15 -12.14 -14.11
C GLY A 123 5.26 -10.91 -14.26
N LEU A 124 5.80 -9.68 -14.26
CA LEU A 124 4.99 -8.48 -14.44
C LEU A 124 4.49 -8.37 -15.88
N GLY A 125 3.18 -8.49 -16.05
CA GLY A 125 2.47 -8.43 -17.34
C GLY A 125 1.68 -7.14 -17.54
N LYS A 126 0.53 -7.27 -18.21
CA LYS A 126 -0.38 -6.15 -18.50
C LYS A 126 -0.80 -5.45 -17.21
N ASN A 127 -0.95 -4.13 -17.27
CA ASN A 127 -1.25 -3.24 -16.14
C ASN A 127 -0.19 -3.27 -15.02
N GLY A 128 0.98 -3.87 -15.24
CA GLY A 128 1.99 -4.10 -14.20
C GLY A 128 1.48 -5.08 -13.13
N PHE A 129 0.59 -6.00 -13.50
CA PHE A 129 0.09 -7.05 -12.62
C PHE A 129 0.99 -8.26 -12.70
N PHE A 130 1.19 -8.91 -11.57
CA PHE A 130 1.97 -10.13 -11.50
C PHE A 130 1.14 -11.31 -12.00
N GLU A 131 1.70 -12.01 -12.96
CA GLU A 131 1.14 -13.21 -13.58
C GLU A 131 2.10 -14.39 -13.31
N PRO A 132 1.84 -15.22 -12.28
CA PRO A 132 2.76 -16.29 -11.87
C PRO A 132 3.12 -17.24 -13.01
N ASP A 133 2.17 -17.54 -13.91
CA ASP A 133 2.37 -18.43 -15.05
C ASP A 133 3.38 -17.89 -16.09
N LYS A 134 3.70 -16.60 -16.03
CA LYS A 134 4.67 -15.94 -16.92
C LYS A 134 6.02 -15.68 -16.23
N ALA A 135 6.07 -15.85 -14.93
CA ALA A 135 7.29 -15.64 -14.17
C ALA A 135 8.33 -16.72 -14.42
N ASP A 136 9.61 -16.39 -14.30
CA ASP A 136 10.71 -17.32 -14.52
C ASP A 136 10.85 -18.32 -13.35
N PRO A 137 10.46 -19.59 -13.51
CA PRO A 137 10.50 -20.57 -12.45
C PRO A 137 11.92 -20.94 -12.00
N THR A 138 12.96 -20.62 -12.77
CA THR A 138 14.36 -20.90 -12.39
C THR A 138 14.83 -20.05 -11.23
N LEU A 139 14.09 -18.99 -10.91
CA LEU A 139 14.34 -18.13 -9.75
C LEU A 139 13.73 -18.68 -8.45
N LEU A 140 12.93 -19.75 -8.52
CA LEU A 140 12.32 -20.43 -7.37
C LEU A 140 13.26 -21.51 -6.82
N LYS A 141 14.39 -21.08 -6.29
CA LYS A 141 15.39 -21.96 -5.67
C LYS A 141 15.99 -21.31 -4.41
N ASN A 142 16.36 -22.14 -3.45
CA ASN A 142 17.03 -21.69 -2.25
C ASN A 142 18.45 -21.16 -2.57
N GLU A 143 18.68 -19.87 -2.34
CA GLU A 143 19.96 -19.21 -2.58
C GLU A 143 20.70 -18.86 -1.27
N LEU A 144 19.96 -18.78 -0.15
CA LEU A 144 20.53 -18.29 1.11
C LEU A 144 21.12 -19.39 2.01
N TYR A 145 20.69 -20.63 1.82
CA TYR A 145 21.00 -21.74 2.74
C TYR A 145 21.55 -22.95 1.98
N PRO A 146 22.84 -22.95 1.60
CA PRO A 146 23.43 -23.99 0.74
C PRO A 146 23.43 -25.40 1.37
N ASP A 147 23.31 -25.48 2.72
CA ASP A 147 23.25 -26.75 3.45
C ASP A 147 21.81 -27.32 3.52
N LYS A 148 20.83 -26.65 2.92
CA LYS A 148 19.42 -27.05 2.88
C LYS A 148 19.03 -27.48 1.48
N PRO A 149 17.93 -28.25 1.32
CA PRO A 149 17.38 -28.60 0.02
C PRO A 149 17.13 -27.38 -0.88
N GLU A 150 17.13 -27.60 -2.19
CA GLU A 150 16.96 -26.55 -3.19
C GLU A 150 15.61 -25.81 -3.08
N ASP A 151 14.58 -26.47 -2.58
CA ASP A 151 13.24 -25.95 -2.37
C ASP A 151 12.99 -25.43 -0.93
N TRP A 152 13.98 -25.50 -0.04
CA TRP A 152 13.79 -25.15 1.37
C TRP A 152 13.48 -23.66 1.56
N CYS A 153 12.31 -23.37 2.15
CA CYS A 153 11.81 -22.01 2.39
C CYS A 153 11.71 -21.14 1.13
N VAL A 154 11.54 -21.76 -0.04
CA VAL A 154 11.25 -21.07 -1.30
C VAL A 154 9.78 -20.67 -1.31
N ASP A 155 9.50 -19.39 -1.57
CA ASP A 155 8.14 -18.85 -1.63
C ASP A 155 7.90 -18.22 -3.01
N ASP A 156 6.87 -18.66 -3.70
CA ASP A 156 6.44 -18.17 -5.02
C ASP A 156 5.40 -17.03 -4.92
N GLY A 157 5.13 -16.57 -3.70
CA GLY A 157 4.08 -15.63 -3.36
C GLY A 157 2.90 -16.29 -2.66
N TYR A 158 2.72 -17.59 -2.85
CA TYR A 158 1.66 -18.39 -2.20
C TYR A 158 2.18 -19.18 -0.99
N GLY A 159 3.46 -19.11 -0.72
CA GLY A 159 4.09 -19.71 0.45
C GLY A 159 4.83 -21.01 0.16
N TRP A 160 5.50 -21.51 1.17
CA TRP A 160 6.22 -22.77 1.15
C TRP A 160 5.53 -23.80 2.03
N VAL A 161 5.32 -25.01 1.50
CA VAL A 161 4.79 -26.15 2.26
C VAL A 161 5.94 -27.10 2.57
N ASP A 162 6.20 -27.34 3.86
CA ASP A 162 7.28 -28.20 4.28
C ASP A 162 6.89 -29.70 4.29
N GLU A 163 7.87 -30.56 4.57
CA GLU A 163 7.70 -32.03 4.62
C GLU A 163 6.65 -32.53 5.61
N ASN A 164 6.27 -31.70 6.60
CA ASN A 164 5.22 -31.99 7.58
C ASN A 164 3.87 -31.37 7.19
N ASN A 165 3.72 -30.94 5.94
CA ASN A 165 2.55 -30.27 5.41
C ASN A 165 2.18 -28.96 6.16
N ARG A 166 3.20 -28.23 6.62
CA ARG A 166 3.03 -26.94 7.29
C ARG A 166 3.26 -25.82 6.27
N HIS A 167 2.31 -24.86 6.23
CA HIS A 167 2.31 -23.77 5.26
C HIS A 167 2.96 -22.51 5.85
N TRP A 168 4.06 -22.07 5.26
CA TRP A 168 4.85 -20.89 5.65
C TRP A 168 4.65 -19.81 4.60
N LYS A 169 4.14 -18.64 5.00
CA LYS A 169 3.68 -17.55 4.11
C LYS A 169 4.53 -16.29 4.28
N PHE A 170 5.79 -16.36 3.86
CA PHE A 170 6.74 -15.26 4.06
C PHE A 170 6.37 -14.03 3.22
N ILE A 171 6.06 -14.24 1.95
CA ILE A 171 5.70 -13.17 1.01
C ILE A 171 4.34 -12.58 1.32
N ALA A 172 3.35 -13.41 1.67
CA ALA A 172 2.04 -12.90 2.07
C ALA A 172 2.11 -12.05 3.34
N TYR A 173 2.94 -12.44 4.32
CA TYR A 173 3.21 -11.64 5.52
C TYR A 173 3.90 -10.31 5.16
N TYR A 174 4.96 -10.36 4.35
CA TYR A 174 5.66 -9.16 3.89
C TYR A 174 4.70 -8.20 3.17
N ASN A 175 3.90 -8.71 2.23
CA ASN A 175 2.94 -7.92 1.49
C ASN A 175 1.89 -7.26 2.40
N HIS A 176 1.41 -7.98 3.43
CA HIS A 176 0.44 -7.42 4.38
C HIS A 176 1.10 -6.49 5.39
N MET A 177 2.05 -7.00 6.16
CA MET A 177 2.59 -6.33 7.35
C MET A 177 3.64 -5.29 7.01
N ALA A 178 4.56 -5.56 6.06
CA ALA A 178 5.58 -4.61 5.69
C ALA A 178 5.06 -3.49 4.78
N LEU A 179 4.26 -3.82 3.77
CA LEU A 179 3.86 -2.84 2.76
C LEU A 179 2.59 -2.04 3.14
N TRP A 180 1.56 -2.68 3.69
CA TRP A 180 0.24 -2.05 3.85
C TRP A 180 -0.19 -1.81 5.30
N SER A 181 0.34 -2.56 6.28
CA SER A 181 -0.03 -2.38 7.68
C SER A 181 0.58 -1.10 8.27
N LEU A 182 -0.10 -0.52 9.27
CA LEU A 182 0.44 0.56 10.08
C LEU A 182 1.34 0.06 11.22
N ASP A 183 1.84 -1.17 11.15
CA ASP A 183 2.72 -1.73 12.17
C ASP A 183 3.96 -0.84 12.39
N ARG A 184 4.30 -0.66 13.68
CA ARG A 184 5.40 0.19 14.12
C ARG A 184 6.77 -0.41 13.79
N ASN A 185 6.83 -1.73 13.63
CA ASN A 185 8.07 -2.48 13.45
C ASN A 185 8.56 -2.54 11.99
N THR A 186 7.87 -1.85 11.08
CA THR A 186 8.18 -1.90 9.65
C THR A 186 8.77 -0.58 9.18
N GLU A 187 9.94 -0.62 8.56
CA GLU A 187 10.50 0.49 7.80
C GLU A 187 9.97 0.47 6.35
N GLY A 188 9.66 1.64 5.78
CA GLY A 188 9.36 1.77 4.35
C GLY A 188 7.92 1.47 3.90
N ASN A 189 6.94 1.59 4.74
CA ASN A 189 5.53 1.29 4.46
C ASN A 189 4.85 2.31 3.53
N ILE A 190 3.94 1.85 2.65
CA ILE A 190 3.19 2.68 1.69
C ILE A 190 2.39 3.78 2.41
N ILE A 191 1.65 3.43 3.46
CA ILE A 191 0.80 4.38 4.18
C ILE A 191 1.64 5.41 4.94
N LYS A 192 2.76 4.98 5.53
CA LYS A 192 3.71 5.90 6.18
C LYS A 192 4.33 6.87 5.18
N ALA A 193 4.65 6.41 3.96
CA ALA A 193 5.17 7.27 2.89
C ALA A 193 4.14 8.33 2.47
N LEU A 194 2.89 7.92 2.21
CA LEU A 194 1.82 8.85 1.85
C LEU A 194 1.57 9.89 2.93
N ASN A 195 1.51 9.48 4.20
CA ASN A 195 1.37 10.41 5.33
C ASN A 195 2.54 11.39 5.40
N ALA A 196 3.78 10.90 5.26
CA ALA A 196 4.97 11.76 5.30
C ALA A 196 4.96 12.79 4.17
N PHE A 197 4.61 12.40 2.94
CA PHE A 197 4.51 13.32 1.81
C PHE A 197 3.39 14.35 1.98
N SER A 198 2.23 13.92 2.48
CA SER A 198 1.09 14.79 2.76
C SER A 198 1.42 15.82 3.82
N ASP A 199 1.98 15.39 4.96
CA ASP A 199 2.38 16.28 6.05
C ASP A 199 3.42 17.30 5.56
N ALA A 200 4.48 16.83 4.88
CA ALA A 200 5.53 17.71 4.36
C ALA A 200 4.99 18.73 3.35
N TYR A 201 4.07 18.32 2.46
CA TYR A 201 3.44 19.22 1.51
C TYR A 201 2.53 20.24 2.19
N ILE A 202 1.70 19.83 3.16
CA ILE A 202 0.85 20.72 3.95
C ILE A 202 1.69 21.81 4.61
N TYR A 203 2.79 21.45 5.28
CA TYR A 203 3.64 22.42 5.97
C TYR A 203 4.44 23.33 5.03
N THR A 204 4.84 22.88 3.85
CA THR A 204 5.81 23.60 3.01
C THR A 204 5.26 24.06 1.68
N GLY A 205 4.31 23.34 1.09
CA GLY A 205 3.87 23.54 -0.30
C GLY A 205 4.92 23.12 -1.34
N LEU A 206 5.99 22.41 -0.94
CA LEU A 206 7.04 21.98 -1.88
C LEU A 206 6.55 20.85 -2.78
N GLU A 207 6.55 21.10 -4.07
CA GLU A 207 6.02 20.22 -5.13
C GLU A 207 6.69 18.83 -5.15
N LYS A 208 7.95 18.71 -4.75
CA LYS A 208 8.67 17.42 -4.72
C LYS A 208 7.95 16.34 -3.89
N TYR A 209 7.32 16.72 -2.79
CA TYR A 209 6.57 15.79 -1.93
C TYR A 209 5.24 15.40 -2.57
N ALA A 210 4.54 16.37 -3.14
CA ALA A 210 3.30 16.10 -3.85
C ALA A 210 3.52 15.25 -5.11
N GLN A 211 4.60 15.47 -5.84
CA GLN A 211 4.97 14.66 -7.00
C GLN A 211 5.12 13.19 -6.63
N ALA A 212 5.87 12.89 -5.57
CA ALA A 212 6.07 11.51 -5.11
C ALA A 212 4.75 10.86 -4.63
N GLY A 213 3.98 11.57 -3.79
CA GLY A 213 2.71 11.06 -3.27
C GLY A 213 1.66 10.84 -4.35
N LEU A 214 1.54 11.73 -5.34
CA LEU A 214 0.59 11.59 -6.46
C LEU A 214 0.96 10.43 -7.39
N ILE A 215 2.24 10.16 -7.62
CA ILE A 215 2.70 8.97 -8.35
C ILE A 215 2.31 7.69 -7.61
N MET A 216 2.45 7.65 -6.28
CA MET A 216 2.01 6.51 -5.48
C MET A 216 0.49 6.35 -5.51
N LEU A 217 -0.28 7.43 -5.37
CA LEU A 217 -1.75 7.41 -5.42
C LEU A 217 -2.26 6.91 -6.78
N ASP A 218 -1.67 7.37 -7.89
CA ASP A 218 -2.04 6.89 -9.21
C ASP A 218 -1.80 5.38 -9.35
N ARG A 219 -0.68 4.85 -8.83
CA ARG A 219 -0.42 3.40 -8.84
C ARG A 219 -1.38 2.64 -7.92
N ILE A 220 -1.74 3.17 -6.77
CA ILE A 220 -2.76 2.58 -5.89
C ILE A 220 -4.09 2.48 -6.64
N ALA A 221 -4.47 3.52 -7.37
CA ALA A 221 -5.69 3.54 -8.18
C ALA A 221 -5.71 2.43 -9.27
N ASP A 222 -4.54 2.04 -9.80
CA ASP A 222 -4.46 0.95 -10.77
C ASP A 222 -4.73 -0.43 -10.17
N VAL A 223 -4.39 -0.65 -8.89
CA VAL A 223 -4.44 -1.98 -8.27
C VAL A 223 -5.59 -2.13 -7.27
N TYR A 224 -5.98 -1.07 -6.58
CA TYR A 224 -6.94 -1.11 -5.49
C TYR A 224 -8.33 -1.65 -5.88
N PRO A 225 -8.91 -1.31 -7.06
CA PRO A 225 -10.19 -1.90 -7.50
C PRO A 225 -10.18 -3.42 -7.54
N PHE A 226 -9.06 -4.02 -7.87
CA PHE A 226 -8.89 -5.46 -8.05
C PHE A 226 -8.43 -6.19 -6.78
N MET A 227 -8.12 -5.47 -5.69
CA MET A 227 -7.74 -6.09 -4.43
C MET A 227 -8.94 -6.77 -3.78
N ASP A 228 -8.76 -8.05 -3.45
CA ASP A 228 -9.78 -8.89 -2.83
C ASP A 228 -9.13 -9.95 -1.92
N LEU A 229 -9.52 -10.00 -0.67
CA LEU A 229 -9.06 -11.02 0.28
C LEU A 229 -9.92 -12.28 0.26
N SER A 230 -11.12 -12.25 -0.32
CA SER A 230 -12.04 -13.39 -0.32
C SER A 230 -11.54 -14.58 -1.14
N VAL A 231 -10.53 -14.37 -2.00
CA VAL A 231 -9.87 -15.43 -2.76
C VAL A 231 -8.86 -16.23 -1.91
N TYR A 232 -8.47 -15.71 -0.75
CA TYR A 232 -7.52 -16.34 0.18
C TYR A 232 -8.26 -16.74 1.46
N LYS A 233 -8.20 -18.01 1.83
CA LYS A 233 -9.00 -18.56 2.93
C LYS A 233 -8.15 -18.80 4.17
N ASP A 234 -8.76 -18.64 5.35
CA ASP A 234 -8.15 -18.98 6.63
C ASP A 234 -7.79 -20.49 6.70
N SER A 235 -8.61 -21.36 6.07
CA SER A 235 -8.32 -22.80 5.97
C SER A 235 -7.00 -23.12 5.29
N ASP A 236 -6.58 -22.24 4.38
CA ASP A 236 -5.31 -22.34 3.66
C ASP A 236 -4.20 -21.58 4.41
N GLY A 237 -4.50 -21.08 5.61
CA GLY A 237 -3.57 -20.40 6.49
C GLY A 237 -3.36 -18.91 6.20
N TYR A 238 -4.15 -18.29 5.33
CA TYR A 238 -4.07 -16.84 5.07
C TYR A 238 -4.94 -16.05 6.03
N PHE A 239 -4.41 -15.81 7.22
CA PHE A 239 -5.11 -15.01 8.23
C PHE A 239 -4.99 -13.52 7.95
N ASN A 240 -6.09 -12.80 8.15
CA ASN A 240 -6.16 -11.34 8.07
C ASN A 240 -7.24 -10.82 9.03
N SER A 241 -7.43 -9.52 9.12
CA SER A 241 -8.38 -8.92 10.06
C SER A 241 -9.82 -8.82 9.53
N HIS A 242 -10.25 -9.76 8.70
CA HIS A 242 -11.61 -9.76 8.13
C HIS A 242 -12.73 -10.17 9.11
N GLY A 243 -12.39 -10.50 10.36
CA GLY A 243 -13.38 -10.88 11.38
C GLY A 243 -14.16 -12.15 11.04
N HIS A 244 -13.52 -13.13 10.41
CA HIS A 244 -14.09 -14.38 9.88
C HIS A 244 -15.20 -14.19 8.83
N THR A 245 -15.29 -13.00 8.24
CA THR A 245 -16.28 -12.73 7.16
C THR A 245 -15.78 -13.17 5.78
N GLY A 246 -14.48 -13.42 5.62
CA GLY A 246 -13.84 -13.67 4.34
C GLY A 246 -13.85 -12.46 3.41
N GLN A 247 -14.09 -11.25 3.93
CA GLN A 247 -14.24 -10.02 3.15
C GLN A 247 -13.11 -9.03 3.47
N GLY A 248 -12.73 -8.26 2.48
CA GLY A 248 -11.72 -7.21 2.57
C GLY A 248 -11.04 -6.98 1.24
N LYS A 249 -10.30 -5.89 1.14
CA LYS A 249 -9.48 -5.56 -0.03
C LYS A 249 -8.00 -5.73 0.28
N ILE A 250 -7.44 -4.91 1.16
CA ILE A 250 -6.01 -4.90 1.50
C ILE A 250 -5.74 -5.64 2.81
N ALA A 251 -6.37 -5.19 3.90
CA ALA A 251 -6.05 -5.62 5.26
C ALA A 251 -7.20 -6.40 5.93
N GLY A 252 -8.36 -6.40 5.32
CA GLY A 252 -9.58 -7.01 5.83
C GLY A 252 -10.34 -6.10 6.80
N SER A 253 -11.56 -6.47 7.04
CA SER A 253 -12.63 -5.88 7.82
C SER A 253 -12.25 -4.70 8.73
N ILE A 254 -11.75 -4.97 9.93
CA ILE A 254 -11.45 -3.93 10.93
C ILE A 254 -10.30 -3.02 10.48
N SER A 255 -9.26 -3.57 9.89
CA SER A 255 -8.06 -2.84 9.50
C SER A 255 -8.20 -2.10 8.17
N GLU A 256 -9.17 -2.48 7.33
CA GLU A 256 -9.38 -1.85 6.02
C GLU A 256 -9.61 -0.33 6.12
N THR A 257 -10.38 0.10 7.12
CA THR A 257 -10.66 1.51 7.34
C THR A 257 -9.44 2.32 7.78
N PHE A 258 -8.47 1.69 8.43
CA PHE A 258 -7.20 2.32 8.80
C PHE A 258 -6.25 2.48 7.61
N VAL A 259 -6.42 1.67 6.57
CA VAL A 259 -5.64 1.77 5.33
C VAL A 259 -6.24 2.82 4.39
N ILE A 260 -7.56 2.77 4.17
CA ILE A 260 -8.18 3.62 3.13
C ILE A 260 -8.28 5.10 3.53
N LYS A 261 -8.51 5.42 4.81
CA LYS A 261 -8.62 6.82 5.24
C LYS A 261 -7.34 7.63 5.01
N PRO A 262 -6.13 7.15 5.37
CA PRO A 262 -4.88 7.83 5.02
C PRO A 262 -4.69 8.03 3.51
N ILE A 263 -5.10 7.07 2.68
CA ILE A 263 -5.02 7.18 1.22
C ILE A 263 -5.93 8.31 0.72
N LEU A 264 -7.18 8.36 1.21
CA LEU A 264 -8.13 9.40 0.88
C LEU A 264 -7.63 10.80 1.32
N THR A 265 -7.16 10.93 2.56
CA THR A 265 -6.65 12.21 3.06
C THR A 265 -5.37 12.65 2.37
N ALA A 266 -4.51 11.70 1.94
CA ALA A 266 -3.34 12.01 1.14
C ALA A 266 -3.74 12.60 -0.22
N TYR A 267 -4.74 12.03 -0.89
CA TYR A 267 -5.25 12.60 -2.14
C TYR A 267 -5.75 14.03 -1.95
N ASP A 268 -6.54 14.29 -0.92
CA ASP A 268 -7.04 15.63 -0.62
C ASP A 268 -5.93 16.63 -0.31
N ALA A 269 -4.94 16.21 0.50
CA ALA A 269 -3.80 17.05 0.87
C ALA A 269 -2.93 17.45 -0.34
N LEU A 270 -2.72 16.52 -1.27
CA LEU A 270 -1.82 16.69 -2.41
C LEU A 270 -2.52 17.26 -3.66
N PHE A 271 -3.85 17.28 -3.68
CA PHE A 271 -4.66 17.74 -4.81
C PHE A 271 -4.28 19.13 -5.33
N PRO A 272 -4.01 20.16 -4.48
CA PRO A 272 -3.65 21.49 -4.97
C PRO A 272 -2.35 21.55 -5.79
N ALA A 273 -1.53 20.51 -5.74
CA ALA A 273 -0.31 20.40 -6.53
C ALA A 273 -0.51 19.66 -7.86
N LEU A 274 -1.62 18.96 -8.06
CA LEU A 274 -1.83 18.03 -9.17
C LEU A 274 -1.53 18.68 -10.54
N THR A 275 -1.95 19.94 -10.75
CA THR A 275 -1.70 20.68 -12.00
C THR A 275 -0.32 21.35 -12.07
N LYS A 276 0.48 21.29 -10.99
CA LYS A 276 1.78 21.98 -10.88
C LYS A 276 2.95 21.03 -11.02
N VAL A 277 2.76 19.75 -10.64
CA VAL A 277 3.83 18.75 -10.60
C VAL A 277 4.05 18.06 -11.94
N ASN A 278 5.28 17.68 -12.23
CA ASN A 278 5.66 17.00 -13.47
C ASN A 278 5.59 15.47 -13.32
N ILE A 279 4.38 14.90 -13.24
CA ILE A 279 4.15 13.45 -13.10
C ILE A 279 3.83 12.74 -14.41
N ILE A 280 3.36 13.49 -15.43
CA ILE A 280 2.92 12.91 -16.71
C ILE A 280 4.02 12.09 -17.40
N PRO A 281 5.27 12.56 -17.55
CA PRO A 281 6.28 11.79 -18.28
C PRO A 281 6.52 10.41 -17.67
N PHE A 282 6.60 10.32 -16.34
CA PHE A 282 6.82 9.06 -15.62
C PHE A 282 5.61 8.13 -15.73
N LEU A 283 4.40 8.63 -15.47
CA LEU A 283 3.20 7.81 -15.46
C LEU A 283 2.80 7.35 -16.87
N LYS A 284 2.98 8.20 -17.88
CA LYS A 284 2.79 7.85 -19.30
C LYS A 284 3.75 6.76 -19.76
N GLU A 285 5.02 6.84 -19.33
CA GLU A 285 6.00 5.79 -19.61
C GLU A 285 5.56 4.44 -18.99
N LYS A 286 5.10 4.46 -17.72
CA LYS A 286 4.56 3.26 -17.04
C LYS A 286 3.34 2.71 -17.76
N SER A 287 2.39 3.58 -18.12
CA SER A 287 1.21 3.18 -18.87
C SER A 287 1.56 2.51 -20.19
N LYS A 288 2.50 3.08 -20.95
CA LYS A 288 2.98 2.50 -22.20
C LYS A 288 3.68 1.16 -21.98
N HIS A 289 4.60 1.09 -21.00
CA HIS A 289 5.40 -0.11 -20.71
C HIS A 289 4.50 -1.32 -20.37
N TYR A 290 3.49 -1.10 -19.55
CA TYR A 290 2.59 -2.16 -19.08
C TYR A 290 1.27 -2.24 -19.85
N SER A 291 1.13 -1.55 -20.97
CA SER A 291 -0.09 -1.57 -21.81
C SER A 291 -1.36 -1.29 -20.99
N MET A 292 -1.33 -0.28 -20.12
CA MET A 292 -2.45 0.12 -19.29
C MET A 292 -3.57 0.74 -20.12
N GLU A 293 -4.83 0.57 -19.70
CA GLU A 293 -5.99 1.16 -20.39
C GLU A 293 -6.02 2.69 -20.30
N ASN A 294 -5.67 3.23 -19.13
CA ASN A 294 -5.51 4.67 -18.94
C ASN A 294 -4.11 5.08 -19.46
N PRO A 295 -4.01 5.94 -20.49
CA PRO A 295 -2.73 6.34 -21.06
C PRO A 295 -1.91 7.28 -20.18
N LYS A 296 -2.50 7.89 -19.15
CA LYS A 296 -1.86 8.83 -18.20
C LYS A 296 -1.08 9.94 -18.88
N ASP A 297 -1.57 10.39 -20.03
CA ASP A 297 -0.91 11.36 -20.90
C ASP A 297 -1.36 12.82 -20.66
N ALA A 298 -2.30 13.01 -19.73
CA ALA A 298 -2.82 14.30 -19.31
C ALA A 298 -3.17 14.28 -17.81
N ILE A 299 -3.23 15.44 -17.18
CA ILE A 299 -3.57 15.56 -15.74
C ILE A 299 -4.98 15.05 -15.45
N ASP A 300 -5.95 15.32 -16.32
CA ASP A 300 -7.32 14.84 -16.17
C ASP A 300 -7.41 13.30 -16.28
N ALA A 301 -6.56 12.66 -17.08
CA ALA A 301 -6.47 11.21 -17.12
C ALA A 301 -5.97 10.61 -15.79
N ILE A 302 -5.00 11.26 -15.15
CA ILE A 302 -4.43 10.86 -13.86
C ILE A 302 -5.43 11.13 -12.74
N GLN A 303 -6.06 12.32 -12.72
CA GLN A 303 -7.10 12.68 -11.76
C GLN A 303 -8.26 11.69 -11.82
N TYR A 304 -8.77 11.41 -13.00
CA TYR A 304 -9.84 10.43 -13.23
C TYR A 304 -9.46 9.04 -12.71
N ASN A 305 -8.22 8.59 -12.95
CA ASN A 305 -7.73 7.31 -12.43
C ASN A 305 -7.81 7.24 -10.90
N ILE A 306 -7.35 8.29 -10.21
CA ILE A 306 -7.37 8.35 -8.75
C ILE A 306 -8.81 8.42 -8.22
N GLU A 307 -9.66 9.24 -8.82
CA GLU A 307 -11.07 9.37 -8.41
C GLU A 307 -11.83 8.05 -8.57
N LYS A 308 -11.73 7.40 -9.73
CA LYS A 308 -12.41 6.13 -10.01
C LYS A 308 -11.81 4.97 -9.22
N GLY A 309 -10.47 4.85 -9.23
CA GLY A 309 -9.77 3.71 -8.65
C GLY A 309 -9.66 3.76 -7.12
N ILE A 310 -9.82 4.93 -6.50
CA ILE A 310 -9.74 5.08 -5.04
C ILE A 310 -11.04 5.63 -4.47
N VAL A 311 -11.42 6.86 -4.82
CA VAL A 311 -12.47 7.58 -4.08
C VAL A 311 -13.85 6.95 -4.29
N GLU A 312 -14.24 6.72 -5.55
CA GLU A 312 -15.52 6.06 -5.89
C GLU A 312 -15.49 4.56 -5.54
N GLU A 313 -14.31 3.92 -5.62
CA GLU A 313 -14.17 2.51 -5.22
C GLU A 313 -14.48 2.29 -3.74
N VAL A 314 -14.30 3.30 -2.86
CA VAL A 314 -14.71 3.20 -1.45
C VAL A 314 -16.22 2.98 -1.32
N PHE A 315 -17.03 3.70 -2.08
CA PHE A 315 -18.50 3.50 -2.07
C PHE A 315 -18.86 2.07 -2.52
N THR A 316 -18.30 1.63 -3.65
CA THR A 316 -18.50 0.28 -4.17
C THR A 316 -18.06 -0.78 -3.17
N ALA A 317 -16.92 -0.59 -2.52
CA ALA A 317 -16.36 -1.55 -1.57
C ALA A 317 -17.16 -1.59 -0.24
N VAL A 318 -17.68 -0.46 0.23
CA VAL A 318 -18.57 -0.41 1.41
C VAL A 318 -19.90 -1.09 1.09
N LYS A 319 -20.50 -0.78 -0.06
CA LYS A 319 -21.76 -1.39 -0.52
C LYS A 319 -21.66 -2.91 -0.64
N ASN A 320 -20.52 -3.42 -1.10
CA ASN A 320 -20.25 -4.85 -1.26
C ASN A 320 -19.61 -5.51 -0.02
N ALA A 321 -19.59 -4.80 1.12
CA ALA A 321 -19.00 -5.25 2.39
C ALA A 321 -17.49 -5.62 2.31
N LYS A 322 -16.76 -5.14 1.29
CA LYS A 322 -15.30 -5.29 1.18
C LYS A 322 -14.57 -4.32 2.10
N ILE A 323 -15.11 -3.11 2.31
CA ILE A 323 -14.72 -2.22 3.41
C ILE A 323 -15.79 -2.35 4.48
N ARG A 324 -15.40 -2.97 5.58
CA ARG A 324 -16.28 -3.19 6.73
C ARG A 324 -15.50 -2.83 8.00
N GLY A 325 -16.03 -3.07 9.13
CA GLY A 325 -15.40 -2.83 10.43
C GLY A 325 -16.46 -2.83 11.50
N ASN A 326 -16.11 -2.41 12.69
CA ASN A 326 -17.08 -2.18 13.75
C ASN A 326 -18.01 -1.03 13.37
N THR A 327 -19.13 -0.90 14.10
CA THR A 327 -20.12 0.16 13.88
C THR A 327 -19.44 1.54 13.84
N GLY A 328 -19.70 2.29 12.80
CA GLY A 328 -19.14 3.62 12.55
C GLY A 328 -17.83 3.63 11.75
N MET A 329 -17.09 2.53 11.67
CA MET A 329 -15.78 2.53 10.99
C MET A 329 -15.92 2.66 9.47
N HIS A 330 -16.71 1.80 8.84
CA HIS A 330 -16.92 1.86 7.38
C HIS A 330 -17.73 3.08 6.97
N GLN A 331 -18.74 3.47 7.78
CA GLN A 331 -19.51 4.70 7.56
C GLN A 331 -18.59 5.93 7.58
N SER A 332 -17.64 6.01 8.51
CA SER A 332 -16.69 7.13 8.55
C SER A 332 -15.70 7.13 7.38
N SER A 333 -15.39 5.97 6.80
CA SER A 333 -14.58 5.89 5.57
C SER A 333 -15.38 6.37 4.36
N LEU A 334 -16.66 5.99 4.29
CA LEU A 334 -17.57 6.44 3.24
C LEU A 334 -17.85 7.94 3.33
N ALA A 335 -18.11 8.45 4.53
CA ALA A 335 -18.32 9.89 4.75
C ALA A 335 -17.08 10.71 4.37
N LEU A 336 -15.87 10.19 4.63
CA LEU A 336 -14.63 10.83 4.21
C LEU A 336 -14.49 10.83 2.69
N ALA A 337 -14.80 9.72 2.01
CA ALA A 337 -14.79 9.66 0.55
C ALA A 337 -15.81 10.63 -0.06
N ALA A 338 -17.04 10.68 0.48
CA ALA A 338 -18.08 11.62 0.08
C ALA A 338 -17.66 13.09 0.24
N LEU A 339 -16.95 13.42 1.32
CA LEU A 339 -16.38 14.75 1.51
C LEU A 339 -15.28 15.06 0.46
N ILE A 340 -14.41 14.09 0.19
CA ILE A 340 -13.19 14.28 -0.62
C ILE A 340 -13.51 14.34 -2.11
N ILE A 341 -14.57 13.67 -2.59
CA ILE A 341 -14.93 13.70 -4.02
C ILE A 341 -15.33 15.10 -4.51
N ASP A 342 -15.70 16.01 -3.59
CA ASP A 342 -16.09 17.40 -3.88
C ASP A 342 -17.28 17.49 -4.88
N ASN A 343 -18.21 16.54 -4.82
CA ASN A 343 -19.42 16.49 -5.64
C ASN A 343 -20.64 16.26 -4.75
N GLU A 344 -21.53 17.27 -4.68
CA GLU A 344 -22.65 17.27 -3.74
C GLU A 344 -23.68 16.17 -4.05
N GLU A 345 -23.93 15.87 -5.33
CA GLU A 345 -24.89 14.84 -5.76
C GLU A 345 -24.42 13.45 -5.34
N LEU A 346 -23.17 13.10 -5.65
CA LEU A 346 -22.58 11.82 -5.23
C LEU A 346 -22.44 11.73 -3.71
N ALA A 347 -22.03 12.81 -3.05
CA ALA A 347 -21.92 12.82 -1.59
C ALA A 347 -23.27 12.52 -0.93
N LYS A 348 -24.36 13.07 -1.45
CA LYS A 348 -25.72 12.79 -0.98
C LYS A 348 -26.09 11.33 -1.22
N GLU A 349 -25.89 10.81 -2.44
CA GLU A 349 -26.15 9.40 -2.78
C GLU A 349 -25.41 8.44 -1.86
N TRP A 350 -24.13 8.72 -1.56
CA TRP A 350 -23.31 7.83 -0.74
C TRP A 350 -23.66 7.86 0.74
N MET A 351 -24.33 8.91 1.20
CA MET A 351 -24.71 9.07 2.62
C MET A 351 -26.17 8.63 2.91
N GLU A 352 -26.98 8.40 1.89
CA GLU A 352 -28.32 7.80 1.99
C GLU A 352 -28.27 6.27 2.05
#